data_416c8b7a741598c5631d5045f7d9f6ad
#
_entry.id   416c8b7a741598c5631d5045f7d9f6ad
#
_cell.length_a   1.000
_cell.length_b   1.000
_cell.length_c   1.000
_cell.angle_alpha   90.00
_cell.angle_beta   90.00
_cell.angle_gamma   90.00
#
_symmetry.space_group_name_H-M   'P 1'
#
loop_
_entity.id
_entity.type
_entity.pdbx_description
1 polymer ?
#
loop_
_entity_poly.entity_id
_entity_poly.type
_entity_poly.pdbx_seq_one_letter_code
_entity_poly.pdbx_strand_id
1 'polypeptide(L)'
;MIKIGILGAAGYTGGELIRLLLNHPDAEIVFANSESNAGNPVSDVHEGLIGETDMTFSSDMPFDKVDVIFLCFGHGKSEAFLKEHPVPEHVRIIDLAQDFRIAAPTHDFVYGLPEIHKIETAACKHLANPGCFATCIQLGLLPLAKAGLLTHDVSVNAITGSTGAGQKPGSTTHFSWRNNNMSTYKVFSHQHLHEIRQSLNELQGELKASIDFIPYRGDFPRGIFCTEVVTFDGEEGTASNPSGEQLEQLYEDFYKDAAFTHYVHKAIDLKQVVNTNKALVHIDKFGNKAVITSVIDNLLKGAVGQAVQNMNIMFGIDETTGLRLKASAF
;
A
#
# COMPACT_ATOMS: atom_id res chain seq x y z
N MET A 1 13.65 6.01 20.89
CA MET A 1 13.34 4.98 19.87
C MET A 1 11.92 4.48 20.10
N ILE A 2 11.14 4.31 19.03
CA ILE A 2 9.80 3.72 19.05
C ILE A 2 9.95 2.21 19.26
N LYS A 3 9.30 1.69 20.28
CA LYS A 3 9.29 0.25 20.59
C LYS A 3 8.17 -0.46 19.84
N ILE A 4 8.50 -1.50 19.09
CA ILE A 4 7.62 -2.11 18.10
C ILE A 4 7.37 -3.58 18.41
N GLY A 5 6.10 -3.99 18.35
CA GLY A 5 5.69 -5.37 18.30
C GLY A 5 5.19 -5.75 16.90
N ILE A 6 5.59 -6.90 16.38
CA ILE A 6 5.16 -7.39 15.08
C ILE A 6 4.38 -8.69 15.27
N LEU A 7 3.13 -8.72 14.86
CA LEU A 7 2.23 -9.86 14.93
C LEU A 7 2.08 -10.49 13.54
N GLY A 8 2.21 -11.81 13.44
CA GLY A 8 2.25 -12.52 12.16
C GLY A 8 3.59 -12.32 11.42
N ALA A 9 4.68 -12.22 12.19
CA ALA A 9 6.02 -11.86 11.73
C ALA A 9 6.64 -12.84 10.73
N ALA A 10 6.18 -14.10 10.65
CA ALA A 10 6.73 -15.09 9.72
C ALA A 10 6.20 -14.97 8.27
N GLY A 11 5.21 -14.10 8.00
CA GLY A 11 4.69 -13.84 6.65
C GLY A 11 5.58 -12.89 5.83
N TYR A 12 5.29 -12.73 4.52
CA TYR A 12 6.05 -11.80 3.66
C TYR A 12 6.03 -10.36 4.18
N THR A 13 4.88 -9.87 4.64
CA THR A 13 4.77 -8.52 5.21
C THR A 13 5.56 -8.39 6.51
N GLY A 14 5.54 -9.42 7.37
CA GLY A 14 6.34 -9.45 8.59
C GLY A 14 7.84 -9.40 8.30
N GLY A 15 8.32 -10.23 7.39
CA GLY A 15 9.73 -10.26 6.99
C GLY A 15 10.22 -8.95 6.36
N GLU A 16 9.41 -8.36 5.48
CA GLU A 16 9.73 -7.05 4.89
C GLU A 16 9.72 -5.92 5.95
N LEU A 17 8.80 -5.99 6.90
CA LEU A 17 8.74 -5.02 8.00
C LEU A 17 9.99 -5.12 8.88
N ILE A 18 10.41 -6.34 9.26
CA ILE A 18 11.65 -6.55 10.02
C ILE A 18 12.83 -5.99 9.23
N ARG A 19 12.95 -6.31 7.93
CA ARG A 19 14.02 -5.80 7.05
C ARG A 19 14.12 -4.27 7.03
N LEU A 20 13.00 -3.57 7.02
CA LEU A 20 12.98 -2.10 7.07
C LEU A 20 13.37 -1.57 8.45
N LEU A 21 12.78 -2.15 9.50
CA LEU A 21 12.95 -1.65 10.86
C LEU A 21 14.33 -1.90 11.45
N LEU A 22 15.04 -2.94 11.02
CA LEU A 22 16.44 -3.18 11.43
C LEU A 22 17.37 -2.02 11.04
N ASN A 23 17.04 -1.28 9.98
CA ASN A 23 17.80 -0.11 9.51
C ASN A 23 17.14 1.23 9.85
N HIS A 24 16.09 1.22 10.66
CA HIS A 24 15.39 2.45 11.03
C HIS A 24 16.02 3.08 12.27
N PRO A 25 16.53 4.33 12.20
CA PRO A 25 17.34 4.92 13.28
C PRO A 25 16.56 5.16 14.58
N ASP A 26 15.23 5.34 14.48
CA ASP A 26 14.37 5.69 15.61
C ASP A 26 13.44 4.55 16.04
N ALA A 27 13.70 3.30 15.58
CA ALA A 27 12.85 2.15 15.86
C ALA A 27 13.63 1.00 16.53
N GLU A 28 12.94 0.27 17.42
CA GLU A 28 13.44 -0.93 18.08
C GLU A 28 12.36 -2.01 18.04
N ILE A 29 12.67 -3.16 17.44
CA ILE A 29 11.76 -4.31 17.44
C ILE A 29 11.90 -5.04 18.79
N VAL A 30 10.87 -4.98 19.62
CA VAL A 30 10.84 -5.63 20.94
C VAL A 30 10.48 -7.11 20.83
N PHE A 31 9.52 -7.43 19.95
CA PHE A 31 9.13 -8.81 19.67
C PHE A 31 8.63 -8.99 18.23
N ALA A 32 8.88 -10.18 17.69
CA ALA A 32 8.35 -10.66 16.42
C ALA A 32 7.54 -11.93 16.69
N ASN A 33 6.19 -11.80 16.71
CA ASN A 33 5.33 -12.93 17.09
C ASN A 33 5.08 -13.88 15.91
N SER A 34 5.29 -15.16 16.17
CA SER A 34 4.85 -16.27 15.32
C SER A 34 4.73 -17.53 16.17
N GLU A 35 3.51 -18.01 16.37
CA GLU A 35 3.26 -19.23 17.15
C GLU A 35 3.96 -20.46 16.56
N SER A 36 3.86 -20.64 15.23
CA SER A 36 4.41 -21.81 14.55
C SER A 36 5.94 -21.83 14.47
N ASN A 37 6.61 -20.68 14.72
CA ASN A 37 8.07 -20.54 14.63
C ASN A 37 8.68 -20.06 15.96
N ALA A 38 7.93 -20.04 17.06
CA ALA A 38 8.42 -19.56 18.34
C ALA A 38 9.71 -20.27 18.76
N GLY A 39 10.72 -19.50 19.15
CA GLY A 39 12.06 -19.96 19.50
C GLY A 39 13.03 -20.17 18.33
N ASN A 40 12.56 -20.18 17.08
CA ASN A 40 13.44 -20.27 15.91
C ASN A 40 14.03 -18.91 15.56
N PRO A 41 15.28 -18.83 15.05
CA PRO A 41 15.82 -17.61 14.47
C PRO A 41 14.91 -17.03 13.38
N VAL A 42 14.79 -15.71 13.33
CA VAL A 42 14.02 -15.02 12.25
C VAL A 42 14.62 -15.33 10.88
N SER A 43 15.94 -15.49 10.81
CA SER A 43 16.67 -15.85 9.59
C SER A 43 16.35 -17.24 9.05
N ASP A 44 15.80 -18.16 9.85
CA ASP A 44 15.39 -19.49 9.35
C ASP A 44 14.15 -19.42 8.43
N VAL A 45 13.34 -18.37 8.57
CA VAL A 45 12.14 -18.11 7.75
C VAL A 45 12.42 -17.01 6.71
N HIS A 46 13.16 -16.00 7.11
CA HIS A 46 13.52 -14.84 6.29
C HIS A 46 15.02 -14.89 6.00
N GLU A 47 15.44 -15.83 5.14
CA GLU A 47 16.86 -16.12 4.84
C GLU A 47 17.67 -14.89 4.37
N GLY A 48 17.01 -13.90 3.78
CA GLY A 48 17.64 -12.62 3.42
C GLY A 48 18.12 -11.78 4.61
N LEU A 49 17.82 -12.20 5.85
CA LEU A 49 18.25 -11.56 7.10
C LEU A 49 19.41 -12.30 7.79
N ILE A 50 20.01 -13.30 7.14
CA ILE A 50 21.20 -14.01 7.65
C ILE A 50 22.34 -13.01 7.85
N GLY A 51 22.87 -12.94 9.07
CA GLY A 51 23.94 -12.00 9.44
C GLY A 51 23.48 -10.58 9.78
N GLU A 52 22.18 -10.26 9.64
CA GLU A 52 21.63 -8.95 9.94
C GLU A 52 21.02 -8.87 11.36
N THR A 53 20.62 -10.01 11.94
CA THR A 53 19.99 -10.07 13.25
C THR A 53 20.07 -11.45 13.87
N ASP A 54 20.21 -11.50 15.21
CA ASP A 54 20.10 -12.72 16.03
C ASP A 54 18.71 -12.87 16.66
N MET A 55 17.72 -12.08 16.23
CA MET A 55 16.37 -12.11 16.74
C MET A 55 15.73 -13.49 16.52
N THR A 56 14.94 -13.94 17.50
CA THR A 56 14.11 -15.15 17.41
C THR A 56 12.63 -14.77 17.42
N PHE A 57 11.80 -15.60 16.78
CA PHE A 57 10.36 -15.47 16.93
C PHE A 57 9.90 -15.79 18.35
N SER A 58 8.86 -15.10 18.81
CA SER A 58 8.25 -15.29 20.12
C SER A 58 6.79 -15.73 20.01
N SER A 59 6.32 -16.55 20.93
CA SER A 59 4.90 -16.75 21.19
C SER A 59 4.33 -15.65 22.11
N ASP A 60 5.20 -14.99 22.91
CA ASP A 60 4.79 -13.94 23.82
C ASP A 60 4.53 -12.63 23.08
N MET A 61 3.55 -11.88 23.58
CA MET A 61 3.11 -10.59 23.07
C MET A 61 3.09 -9.54 24.18
N PRO A 62 4.26 -9.07 24.66
CA PRO A 62 4.36 -8.11 25.75
C PRO A 62 3.94 -6.70 25.33
N PHE A 63 2.63 -6.48 25.16
CA PHE A 63 2.05 -5.20 24.72
C PHE A 63 2.37 -4.02 25.63
N ASP A 64 2.61 -4.27 26.91
CA ASP A 64 3.00 -3.27 27.90
C ASP A 64 4.40 -2.68 27.64
N LYS A 65 5.21 -3.33 26.79
CA LYS A 65 6.60 -2.95 26.50
C LYS A 65 6.79 -2.24 25.16
N VAL A 66 5.71 -2.01 24.40
CA VAL A 66 5.78 -1.43 23.08
C VAL A 66 4.95 -0.16 22.96
N ASP A 67 5.31 0.69 22.00
CA ASP A 67 4.61 1.94 21.69
C ASP A 67 3.63 1.73 20.51
N VAL A 68 3.92 0.74 19.65
CA VAL A 68 3.09 0.40 18.49
C VAL A 68 3.17 -1.09 18.17
N ILE A 69 2.07 -1.64 17.69
CA ILE A 69 2.00 -2.99 17.12
C ILE A 69 1.59 -2.92 15.65
N PHE A 70 2.22 -3.79 14.84
CA PHE A 70 1.83 -4.03 13.46
C PHE A 70 1.11 -5.37 13.36
N LEU A 71 -0.10 -5.36 12.82
CA LEU A 71 -0.87 -6.58 12.55
C LEU A 71 -0.61 -7.03 11.12
N CYS A 72 0.30 -8.00 10.95
CA CYS A 72 0.67 -8.59 9.67
C CYS A 72 -0.10 -9.89 9.40
N PHE A 73 -1.35 -9.95 9.81
CA PHE A 73 -2.22 -11.11 9.64
C PHE A 73 -2.79 -11.23 8.22
N GLY A 74 -3.30 -12.41 7.88
CA GLY A 74 -4.18 -12.56 6.72
C GLY A 74 -5.53 -11.86 6.94
N HIS A 75 -6.16 -11.43 5.84
CA HIS A 75 -7.44 -10.74 5.87
C HIS A 75 -8.52 -11.50 6.68
N GLY A 76 -9.34 -10.76 7.41
CA GLY A 76 -10.41 -11.28 8.27
C GLY A 76 -9.97 -11.79 9.63
N LYS A 77 -8.73 -11.52 10.06
CA LYS A 77 -8.18 -12.01 11.33
C LYS A 77 -7.91 -10.94 12.37
N SER A 78 -7.68 -9.68 11.94
CA SER A 78 -7.27 -8.61 12.86
C SER A 78 -8.39 -8.26 13.84
N GLU A 79 -9.63 -8.20 13.38
CA GLU A 79 -10.77 -7.89 14.25
C GLU A 79 -10.99 -8.96 15.33
N ALA A 80 -10.93 -10.25 14.97
CA ALA A 80 -11.05 -11.35 15.91
C ALA A 80 -9.91 -11.33 16.93
N PHE A 81 -8.68 -11.12 16.46
CA PHE A 81 -7.51 -11.05 17.33
C PHE A 81 -7.62 -9.93 18.37
N LEU A 82 -7.99 -8.71 17.97
CA LEU A 82 -8.11 -7.57 18.89
C LEU A 82 -9.24 -7.75 19.91
N LYS A 83 -10.28 -8.54 19.62
CA LYS A 83 -11.32 -8.90 20.58
C LYS A 83 -10.83 -9.88 21.64
N GLU A 84 -9.95 -10.81 21.26
CA GLU A 84 -9.40 -11.83 22.15
C GLU A 84 -8.20 -11.33 22.96
N HIS A 85 -7.45 -10.36 22.41
CA HIS A 85 -6.22 -9.82 23.00
C HIS A 85 -6.33 -8.32 23.17
N PRO A 86 -6.86 -7.82 24.30
CA PRO A 86 -6.96 -6.39 24.58
C PRO A 86 -5.57 -5.72 24.55
N VAL A 87 -5.43 -4.70 23.74
CA VAL A 87 -4.21 -3.90 23.63
C VAL A 87 -4.30 -2.70 24.57
N PRO A 88 -3.25 -2.39 25.38
CA PRO A 88 -3.25 -1.22 26.25
C PRO A 88 -3.49 0.09 25.49
N GLU A 89 -4.20 1.01 26.11
CA GLU A 89 -4.63 2.28 25.46
C GLU A 89 -3.48 3.16 24.97
N HIS A 90 -2.29 3.05 25.52
CA HIS A 90 -1.11 3.80 25.10
C HIS A 90 -0.46 3.25 23.85
N VAL A 91 -0.74 1.99 23.48
CA VAL A 91 -0.14 1.31 22.31
C VAL A 91 -0.92 1.67 21.06
N ARG A 92 -0.24 2.18 20.06
CA ARG A 92 -0.82 2.44 18.74
C ARG A 92 -0.91 1.15 17.92
N ILE A 93 -1.87 1.10 16.99
CA ILE A 93 -2.11 -0.09 16.15
C ILE A 93 -2.04 0.31 14.68
N ILE A 94 -1.26 -0.45 13.90
CA ILE A 94 -1.22 -0.35 12.44
C ILE A 94 -1.62 -1.71 11.87
N ASP A 95 -2.80 -1.78 11.26
CA ASP A 95 -3.32 -3.01 10.65
C ASP A 95 -3.04 -3.05 9.14
N LEU A 96 -2.41 -4.14 8.68
CA LEU A 96 -2.14 -4.39 7.26
C LEU A 96 -3.21 -5.27 6.59
N ALA A 97 -4.17 -5.81 7.37
CA ALA A 97 -5.30 -6.57 6.83
C ALA A 97 -6.39 -5.63 6.25
N GLN A 98 -7.44 -6.20 5.72
CA GLN A 98 -8.55 -5.41 5.13
C GLN A 98 -9.61 -5.01 6.16
N ASP A 99 -9.54 -5.54 7.38
CA ASP A 99 -10.64 -5.59 8.35
C ASP A 99 -11.17 -4.20 8.73
N PHE A 100 -10.29 -3.20 8.78
CA PHE A 100 -10.62 -1.85 9.24
C PHE A 100 -10.45 -0.76 8.17
N ARG A 101 -10.23 -1.12 6.91
CA ARG A 101 -9.96 -0.13 5.84
C ARG A 101 -11.17 0.70 5.43
N ILE A 102 -12.36 0.16 5.60
CA ILE A 102 -13.61 0.86 5.26
C ILE A 102 -14.16 1.51 6.53
N ALA A 103 -14.31 2.82 6.49
CA ALA A 103 -14.84 3.59 7.61
C ALA A 103 -16.20 3.06 8.06
N ALA A 104 -16.34 2.80 9.36
CA ALA A 104 -17.57 2.27 9.95
C ALA A 104 -17.72 2.78 11.40
N PRO A 105 -18.94 2.92 11.90
CA PRO A 105 -19.17 3.39 13.27
C PRO A 105 -18.72 2.37 14.35
N THR A 106 -18.28 1.20 13.96
CA THR A 106 -17.85 0.11 14.85
C THR A 106 -16.38 0.18 15.23
N HIS A 107 -15.59 1.06 14.62
CA HIS A 107 -14.16 1.23 14.90
C HIS A 107 -13.70 2.67 14.59
N ASP A 108 -12.54 3.03 15.13
CA ASP A 108 -11.91 4.35 14.99
C ASP A 108 -10.63 4.34 14.13
N PHE A 109 -10.41 3.27 13.36
CA PHE A 109 -9.26 3.17 12.47
C PHE A 109 -9.33 4.20 11.35
N VAL A 110 -8.25 4.97 11.21
CA VAL A 110 -8.06 5.92 10.09
C VAL A 110 -7.47 5.17 8.90
N TYR A 111 -8.00 5.42 7.70
CA TYR A 111 -7.43 4.88 6.47
C TYR A 111 -6.14 5.60 6.12
N GLY A 112 -5.02 4.91 6.23
CA GLY A 112 -3.67 5.48 6.20
C GLY A 112 -3.08 5.67 4.81
N LEU A 113 -3.73 6.45 3.94
CA LEU A 113 -3.15 6.90 2.66
C LEU A 113 -2.55 8.31 2.84
N PRO A 114 -1.21 8.46 3.02
CA PRO A 114 -0.60 9.72 3.44
C PRO A 114 -0.86 10.90 2.49
N GLU A 115 -1.08 10.62 1.21
CA GLU A 115 -1.31 11.63 0.18
C GLU A 115 -2.62 12.42 0.39
N ILE A 116 -3.58 11.87 1.15
CA ILE A 116 -4.86 12.53 1.46
C ILE A 116 -5.18 12.58 2.96
N HIS A 117 -4.60 11.71 3.80
CA HIS A 117 -4.95 11.58 5.22
C HIS A 117 -3.76 11.81 6.16
N LYS A 118 -2.77 12.63 5.75
CA LYS A 118 -1.56 12.86 6.57
C LYS A 118 -1.87 13.48 7.93
N ILE A 119 -2.84 14.39 7.99
CA ILE A 119 -3.24 15.09 9.23
C ILE A 119 -3.94 14.11 10.17
N GLU A 120 -4.90 13.34 9.65
CA GLU A 120 -5.64 12.34 10.41
C GLU A 120 -4.71 11.24 10.92
N THR A 121 -3.77 10.80 10.07
CA THR A 121 -2.72 9.82 10.43
C THR A 121 -1.86 10.32 11.59
N ALA A 122 -1.46 11.60 11.59
CA ALA A 122 -0.67 12.17 12.69
C ALA A 122 -1.42 12.17 14.02
N ALA A 123 -2.75 12.28 13.99
CA ALA A 123 -3.59 12.37 15.17
C ALA A 123 -4.14 11.03 15.66
N CYS A 124 -4.14 9.97 14.84
CA CYS A 124 -4.81 8.72 15.17
C CYS A 124 -3.98 7.83 16.11
N LYS A 125 -4.70 6.93 16.81
CA LYS A 125 -4.11 5.81 17.56
C LYS A 125 -4.16 4.51 16.76
N HIS A 126 -5.18 4.33 15.96
CA HIS A 126 -5.43 3.13 15.16
C HIS A 126 -5.45 3.48 13.68
N LEU A 127 -4.65 2.76 12.89
CA LEU A 127 -4.48 3.01 11.47
C LEU A 127 -4.70 1.73 10.66
N ALA A 128 -5.54 1.80 9.64
CA ALA A 128 -5.72 0.75 8.64
C ALA A 128 -4.88 1.08 7.41
N ASN A 129 -3.82 0.30 7.18
CA ASN A 129 -2.91 0.52 6.07
C ASN A 129 -3.56 0.07 4.74
N PRO A 130 -3.54 0.89 3.68
CA PRO A 130 -4.17 0.59 2.40
C PRO A 130 -3.70 -0.71 1.75
N GLY A 131 -4.58 -1.32 0.94
CA GLY A 131 -4.22 -2.46 0.10
C GLY A 131 -3.35 -2.05 -1.09
N CYS A 132 -2.53 -2.98 -1.58
CA CYS A 132 -1.52 -2.67 -2.59
C CYS A 132 -2.10 -2.18 -3.93
N PHE A 133 -3.12 -2.84 -4.48
CA PHE A 133 -3.79 -2.34 -5.67
C PHE A 133 -4.56 -1.05 -5.39
N ALA A 134 -5.21 -0.96 -4.21
CA ALA A 134 -5.91 0.26 -3.84
C ALA A 134 -4.96 1.45 -3.81
N THR A 135 -3.78 1.32 -3.20
CA THR A 135 -2.75 2.35 -3.21
C THR A 135 -2.37 2.75 -4.64
N CYS A 136 -2.02 1.77 -5.49
CA CYS A 136 -1.56 2.05 -6.85
C CYS A 136 -2.62 2.77 -7.69
N ILE A 137 -3.86 2.27 -7.68
CA ILE A 137 -4.98 2.84 -8.45
C ILE A 137 -5.38 4.22 -7.93
N GLN A 138 -5.49 4.36 -6.61
CA GLN A 138 -5.84 5.66 -6.03
C GLN A 138 -4.81 6.73 -6.41
N LEU A 139 -3.51 6.44 -6.33
CA LEU A 139 -2.47 7.40 -6.69
C LEU A 139 -2.55 7.82 -8.18
N GLY A 140 -3.09 7.00 -9.05
CA GLY A 140 -3.41 7.42 -10.43
C GLY A 140 -4.61 8.36 -10.52
N LEU A 141 -5.65 8.14 -9.71
CA LEU A 141 -6.97 8.79 -9.87
C LEU A 141 -7.24 9.96 -8.91
N LEU A 142 -6.53 10.08 -7.77
CA LEU A 142 -6.80 11.12 -6.76
C LEU A 142 -6.77 12.55 -7.30
N PRO A 143 -5.80 12.98 -8.15
CA PRO A 143 -5.80 14.33 -8.69
C PRO A 143 -7.05 14.63 -9.53
N LEU A 144 -7.48 13.66 -10.34
CA LEU A 144 -8.70 13.78 -11.17
C LEU A 144 -9.97 13.82 -10.33
N ALA A 145 -10.06 12.99 -9.29
CA ALA A 145 -11.19 12.99 -8.36
C ALA A 145 -11.30 14.34 -7.63
N LYS A 146 -10.17 14.89 -7.14
CA LYS A 146 -10.15 16.21 -6.48
C LYS A 146 -10.59 17.34 -7.42
N ALA A 147 -10.31 17.22 -8.70
CA ALA A 147 -10.75 18.17 -9.73
C ALA A 147 -12.18 17.92 -10.24
N GLY A 148 -12.88 16.87 -9.77
CA GLY A 148 -14.22 16.53 -10.21
C GLY A 148 -14.31 15.94 -11.63
N LEU A 149 -13.21 15.39 -12.14
CA LEU A 149 -13.06 14.97 -13.55
C LEU A 149 -13.41 13.49 -13.80
N LEU A 150 -13.76 12.71 -12.80
CA LEU A 150 -14.17 11.32 -12.96
C LEU A 150 -15.69 11.24 -13.24
N THR A 151 -16.11 11.67 -14.43
CA THR A 151 -17.52 11.75 -14.85
C THR A 151 -18.00 10.53 -15.62
N HIS A 152 -17.09 9.74 -16.18
CA HIS A 152 -17.33 8.50 -16.91
C HIS A 152 -16.68 7.31 -16.24
N ASP A 153 -17.14 6.10 -16.59
CA ASP A 153 -16.56 4.85 -16.12
C ASP A 153 -15.06 4.79 -16.43
N VAL A 154 -14.28 4.37 -15.42
CA VAL A 154 -12.83 4.29 -15.48
C VAL A 154 -12.41 2.84 -15.71
N SER A 155 -11.79 2.56 -16.84
CA SER A 155 -11.23 1.24 -17.11
C SER A 155 -9.85 1.12 -16.46
N VAL A 156 -9.67 0.15 -15.57
CA VAL A 156 -8.44 -0.08 -14.80
C VAL A 156 -7.89 -1.47 -15.07
N ASN A 157 -6.65 -1.52 -15.58
CA ASN A 157 -5.91 -2.76 -15.78
C ASN A 157 -4.64 -2.71 -14.93
N ALA A 158 -4.48 -3.63 -13.98
CA ALA A 158 -3.30 -3.64 -13.14
C ALA A 158 -2.71 -5.04 -12.96
N ILE A 159 -1.40 -5.14 -13.16
CA ILE A 159 -0.64 -6.38 -13.07
C ILE A 159 0.17 -6.34 -11.77
N THR A 160 0.00 -7.37 -10.91
CA THR A 160 0.77 -7.52 -9.66
C THR A 160 1.72 -8.71 -9.71
N GLY A 161 2.82 -8.59 -8.96
CA GLY A 161 3.71 -9.70 -8.67
C GLY A 161 3.07 -10.80 -7.82
N SER A 162 3.65 -11.99 -7.86
CA SER A 162 3.13 -13.18 -7.19
C SER A 162 3.12 -13.09 -5.65
N THR A 163 3.99 -12.28 -5.05
CA THR A 163 4.06 -12.08 -3.59
C THR A 163 2.79 -11.48 -3.00
N GLY A 164 1.98 -10.78 -3.80
CA GLY A 164 0.66 -10.28 -3.38
C GLY A 164 -0.35 -11.36 -2.98
N ALA A 165 -0.09 -12.63 -3.32
CA ALA A 165 -0.91 -13.77 -2.90
C ALA A 165 -0.55 -14.31 -1.52
N GLY A 166 0.53 -13.81 -0.90
CA GLY A 166 1.06 -14.31 0.36
C GLY A 166 1.94 -15.55 0.19
N GLN A 167 2.50 -16.02 1.30
CA GLN A 167 3.49 -17.11 1.33
C GLN A 167 2.86 -18.51 1.18
N LYS A 168 1.58 -18.66 1.55
CA LYS A 168 0.92 -19.97 1.49
C LYS A 168 0.85 -20.46 0.04
N PRO A 169 1.39 -21.65 -0.29
CA PRO A 169 1.34 -22.22 -1.63
C PRO A 169 -0.10 -22.41 -2.13
N GLY A 170 -0.31 -22.10 -3.41
CA GLY A 170 -1.59 -22.28 -4.07
C GLY A 170 -1.39 -22.72 -5.53
N SER A 171 -2.42 -23.30 -6.15
CA SER A 171 -2.35 -23.80 -7.52
C SER A 171 -1.89 -22.74 -8.52
N THR A 172 -2.36 -21.48 -8.36
CA THR A 172 -2.04 -20.38 -9.28
C THR A 172 -0.74 -19.64 -8.93
N THR A 173 -0.10 -19.97 -7.82
CA THR A 173 1.22 -19.44 -7.41
C THR A 173 2.32 -20.48 -7.50
N HIS A 174 1.97 -21.73 -7.82
CA HIS A 174 2.92 -22.81 -8.04
C HIS A 174 3.84 -22.46 -9.23
N PHE A 175 5.15 -22.77 -9.11
CA PHE A 175 6.15 -22.42 -10.13
C PHE A 175 5.75 -22.84 -11.55
N SER A 176 5.37 -24.11 -11.76
CA SER A 176 4.99 -24.61 -13.09
C SER A 176 3.74 -23.95 -13.68
N TRP A 177 2.87 -23.39 -12.84
CA TRP A 177 1.71 -22.62 -13.30
C TRP A 177 2.09 -21.17 -13.61
N ARG A 178 2.90 -20.55 -12.76
CA ARG A 178 3.16 -19.11 -12.81
C ARG A 178 4.29 -18.72 -13.76
N ASN A 179 5.27 -19.57 -13.95
CA ASN A 179 6.40 -19.31 -14.83
C ASN A 179 5.95 -19.12 -16.28
N ASN A 180 6.35 -18.03 -16.92
CA ASN A 180 5.94 -17.62 -18.27
C ASN A 180 4.40 -17.55 -18.47
N ASN A 181 3.65 -17.22 -17.42
CA ASN A 181 2.19 -17.20 -17.46
C ASN A 181 1.62 -15.98 -16.73
N MET A 182 0.55 -15.44 -17.30
CA MET A 182 -0.24 -14.34 -16.73
C MET A 182 -1.72 -14.73 -16.72
N SER A 183 -2.44 -14.34 -15.66
CA SER A 183 -3.87 -14.64 -15.54
C SER A 183 -4.61 -13.54 -14.81
N THR A 184 -5.88 -13.33 -15.18
CA THR A 184 -6.81 -12.47 -14.43
C THR A 184 -7.36 -13.20 -13.20
N TYR A 185 -7.85 -12.43 -12.23
CA TYR A 185 -8.60 -12.95 -11.08
C TYR A 185 -9.49 -11.87 -10.49
N LYS A 186 -10.61 -12.25 -9.87
CA LYS A 186 -11.56 -11.33 -9.22
C LYS A 186 -11.94 -10.11 -10.07
N VAL A 187 -12.15 -10.30 -11.39
CA VAL A 187 -12.54 -9.24 -12.31
C VAL A 187 -13.82 -8.57 -11.80
N PHE A 188 -13.84 -7.23 -11.72
CA PHE A 188 -14.92 -6.38 -11.21
C PHE A 188 -15.41 -6.69 -9.78
N SER A 189 -14.73 -7.59 -9.06
CA SER A 189 -15.13 -8.06 -7.74
C SER A 189 -14.00 -8.05 -6.71
N HIS A 190 -12.88 -7.38 -7.02
CA HIS A 190 -11.74 -7.29 -6.12
C HIS A 190 -12.08 -6.42 -4.90
N GLN A 191 -11.75 -6.90 -3.70
CA GLN A 191 -12.09 -6.22 -2.44
C GLN A 191 -11.53 -4.80 -2.30
N HIS A 192 -10.42 -4.48 -3.00
CA HIS A 192 -9.84 -3.13 -2.98
C HIS A 192 -10.74 -2.07 -3.67
N LEU A 193 -11.74 -2.47 -4.45
CA LEU A 193 -12.71 -1.52 -5.04
C LEU A 193 -13.45 -0.70 -3.97
N HIS A 194 -13.70 -1.28 -2.79
CA HIS A 194 -14.35 -0.55 -1.69
C HIS A 194 -13.45 0.58 -1.16
N GLU A 195 -12.15 0.31 -1.01
CA GLU A 195 -11.16 1.31 -0.58
C GLU A 195 -11.05 2.44 -1.61
N ILE A 196 -10.92 2.07 -2.90
CA ILE A 196 -10.79 3.02 -4.00
C ILE A 196 -12.00 3.94 -4.04
N ARG A 197 -13.22 3.38 -4.01
CA ARG A 197 -14.45 4.18 -4.02
C ARG A 197 -14.56 5.10 -2.81
N GLN A 198 -14.17 4.64 -1.62
CA GLN A 198 -14.21 5.46 -0.40
C GLN A 198 -13.39 6.74 -0.59
N SER A 199 -12.12 6.63 -1.00
CA SER A 199 -11.23 7.79 -1.16
C SER A 199 -11.63 8.70 -2.33
N LEU A 200 -12.07 8.12 -3.46
CA LEU A 200 -12.53 8.92 -4.59
C LEU A 200 -13.84 9.66 -4.28
N ASN A 201 -14.77 9.05 -3.53
CA ASN A 201 -15.98 9.72 -3.05
C ASN A 201 -15.65 10.86 -2.08
N GLU A 202 -14.67 10.68 -1.21
CA GLU A 202 -14.23 11.71 -0.26
C GLU A 202 -13.73 12.98 -0.98
N LEU A 203 -12.97 12.82 -2.07
CA LEU A 203 -12.41 13.94 -2.81
C LEU A 203 -13.39 14.57 -3.82
N GLN A 204 -14.17 13.76 -4.53
CA GLN A 204 -15.06 14.24 -5.58
C GLN A 204 -16.50 14.51 -5.08
N GLY A 205 -16.86 14.00 -3.89
CA GLY A 205 -18.23 13.90 -3.42
C GLY A 205 -18.84 12.57 -3.89
N GLU A 206 -19.95 12.58 -4.63
CA GLU A 206 -20.55 11.36 -5.16
C GLU A 206 -19.89 10.90 -6.46
N LEU A 207 -19.09 9.83 -6.44
CA LEU A 207 -18.57 9.18 -7.64
C LEU A 207 -19.65 8.29 -8.27
N LYS A 208 -20.28 8.77 -9.36
CA LYS A 208 -21.30 8.02 -10.13
C LYS A 208 -20.68 7.00 -11.08
N ALA A 209 -19.48 7.28 -11.56
CA ALA A 209 -18.73 6.43 -12.47
C ALA A 209 -18.39 5.06 -11.85
N SER A 210 -18.40 4.00 -12.65
CA SER A 210 -17.85 2.71 -12.25
C SER A 210 -16.31 2.71 -12.31
N ILE A 211 -15.70 1.87 -11.48
CA ILE A 211 -14.26 1.55 -11.58
C ILE A 211 -14.18 0.12 -12.07
N ASP A 212 -13.94 -0.04 -13.35
CA ASP A 212 -13.94 -1.32 -14.06
C ASP A 212 -12.57 -1.98 -13.96
N PHE A 213 -12.31 -2.58 -12.81
CA PHE A 213 -11.02 -3.11 -12.44
C PHE A 213 -10.82 -4.55 -12.89
N ILE A 214 -9.78 -4.77 -13.71
CA ILE A 214 -9.31 -6.08 -14.16
C ILE A 214 -7.90 -6.33 -13.58
N PRO A 215 -7.79 -7.06 -12.46
CA PRO A 215 -6.50 -7.42 -11.90
C PRO A 215 -5.87 -8.61 -12.63
N TYR A 216 -4.56 -8.51 -12.86
CA TYR A 216 -3.74 -9.58 -13.39
C TYR A 216 -2.67 -9.98 -12.38
N ARG A 217 -2.28 -11.25 -12.39
CA ARG A 217 -1.08 -11.73 -11.73
C ARG A 217 -0.02 -12.05 -12.78
N GLY A 218 1.11 -11.34 -12.69
CA GLY A 218 2.22 -11.47 -13.61
C GLY A 218 3.23 -12.54 -13.22
N ASP A 219 4.18 -12.79 -14.10
CA ASP A 219 5.32 -13.70 -13.91
C ASP A 219 6.54 -12.95 -13.36
N PHE A 220 6.35 -12.28 -12.23
CA PHE A 220 7.40 -11.61 -11.46
C PHE A 220 7.03 -11.59 -9.98
N PRO A 221 8.01 -11.50 -9.05
CA PRO A 221 7.71 -11.58 -7.63
C PRO A 221 7.10 -10.30 -7.05
N ARG A 222 7.59 -9.12 -7.44
CA ARG A 222 7.27 -7.83 -6.77
C ARG A 222 6.90 -6.75 -7.77
N GLY A 223 5.98 -5.89 -7.33
CA GLY A 223 5.55 -4.68 -8.00
C GLY A 223 4.12 -4.73 -8.51
N ILE A 224 3.57 -3.54 -8.75
CA ILE A 224 2.29 -3.33 -9.44
C ILE A 224 2.52 -2.32 -10.56
N PHE A 225 2.09 -2.68 -11.77
CA PHE A 225 1.99 -1.79 -12.90
C PHE A 225 0.51 -1.62 -13.25
N CYS A 226 0.00 -0.40 -13.15
CA CYS A 226 -1.40 -0.08 -13.39
C CYS A 226 -1.54 0.89 -14.55
N THR A 227 -2.56 0.67 -15.38
CA THR A 227 -3.04 1.63 -16.39
C THR A 227 -4.52 1.91 -16.17
N GLU A 228 -4.88 3.18 -16.23
CA GLU A 228 -6.24 3.68 -16.01
C GLU A 228 -6.64 4.54 -17.19
N VAL A 229 -7.80 4.27 -17.77
CA VAL A 229 -8.33 5.05 -18.90
C VAL A 229 -9.50 5.87 -18.41
N VAL A 230 -9.37 7.19 -18.54
CA VAL A 230 -10.40 8.18 -18.18
C VAL A 230 -10.89 8.89 -19.43
N THR A 231 -12.18 9.16 -19.51
CA THR A 231 -12.81 9.92 -20.60
C THR A 231 -13.32 11.25 -20.07
N PHE A 232 -13.14 12.32 -20.85
CA PHE A 232 -13.53 13.68 -20.53
C PHE A 232 -14.67 14.17 -21.44
N ASP A 233 -15.42 15.18 -21.00
CA ASP A 233 -16.53 15.79 -21.74
C ASP A 233 -16.10 17.12 -22.36
N GLY A 234 -16.64 17.43 -23.56
CA GLY A 234 -16.48 18.74 -24.21
C GLY A 234 -15.18 18.89 -25.00
N GLU A 235 -14.90 20.15 -25.36
CA GLU A 235 -13.72 20.51 -26.13
C GLU A 235 -12.46 20.50 -25.28
N GLU A 236 -11.33 20.13 -25.89
CA GLU A 236 -10.03 20.09 -25.22
C GLU A 236 -9.59 21.50 -24.79
N GLY A 237 -8.99 21.60 -23.61
CA GLY A 237 -8.59 22.85 -22.96
C GLY A 237 -9.68 23.49 -22.09
N THR A 238 -10.87 22.87 -21.99
CA THR A 238 -11.94 23.31 -21.08
C THR A 238 -11.79 22.69 -19.70
N ALA A 239 -12.54 23.19 -18.72
CA ALA A 239 -12.54 22.66 -17.36
C ALA A 239 -12.99 21.19 -17.28
N SER A 240 -13.86 20.73 -18.20
CA SER A 240 -14.35 19.34 -18.27
C SER A 240 -13.48 18.43 -19.16
N ASN A 241 -12.58 18.99 -19.97
CA ASN A 241 -11.63 18.27 -20.80
C ASN A 241 -10.30 19.02 -20.84
N PRO A 242 -9.48 18.98 -19.76
CA PRO A 242 -8.22 19.70 -19.70
C PRO A 242 -7.23 19.25 -20.79
N SER A 243 -6.39 20.18 -21.24
CA SER A 243 -5.27 19.84 -22.12
C SER A 243 -4.25 18.94 -21.42
N GLY A 244 -3.31 18.37 -22.18
CA GLY A 244 -2.21 17.58 -21.60
C GLY A 244 -1.40 18.37 -20.56
N GLU A 245 -1.03 19.62 -20.91
CA GLU A 245 -0.27 20.52 -20.00
C GLU A 245 -1.06 20.84 -18.72
N GLN A 246 -2.37 21.06 -18.82
CA GLN A 246 -3.22 21.31 -17.65
C GLN A 246 -3.33 20.08 -16.74
N LEU A 247 -3.39 18.88 -17.31
CA LEU A 247 -3.38 17.62 -16.54
C LEU A 247 -2.03 17.40 -15.87
N GLU A 248 -0.92 17.61 -16.58
CA GLU A 248 0.42 17.52 -16.00
C GLU A 248 0.55 18.44 -14.77
N GLN A 249 0.18 19.71 -14.93
CA GLN A 249 0.21 20.69 -13.84
C GLN A 249 -0.69 20.26 -12.66
N LEU A 250 -1.88 19.69 -12.93
CA LEU A 250 -2.77 19.17 -11.90
C LEU A 250 -2.10 18.08 -11.05
N TYR A 251 -1.38 17.14 -11.69
CA TYR A 251 -0.66 16.08 -10.99
C TYR A 251 0.56 16.60 -10.23
N GLU A 252 1.32 17.52 -10.82
CA GLU A 252 2.45 18.17 -10.14
C GLU A 252 2.01 18.91 -8.88
N ASP A 253 0.97 19.74 -8.99
CA ASP A 253 0.44 20.49 -7.86
C ASP A 253 -0.11 19.59 -6.75
N PHE A 254 -0.74 18.46 -7.13
CA PHE A 254 -1.30 17.53 -6.17
C PHE A 254 -0.19 16.80 -5.39
N TYR A 255 0.88 16.37 -6.05
CA TYR A 255 1.95 15.56 -5.45
C TYR A 255 3.19 16.34 -5.01
N LYS A 256 3.22 17.67 -5.14
CA LYS A 256 4.41 18.50 -4.83
C LYS A 256 4.97 18.31 -3.42
N ASP A 257 4.10 18.04 -2.45
CA ASP A 257 4.46 17.85 -1.04
C ASP A 257 4.44 16.37 -0.62
N ALA A 258 4.21 15.44 -1.54
CA ALA A 258 4.20 14.00 -1.27
C ALA A 258 5.63 13.47 -1.22
N ALA A 259 6.00 12.84 -0.10
CA ALA A 259 7.39 12.39 0.11
C ALA A 259 7.80 11.24 -0.82
N PHE A 260 6.86 10.39 -1.24
CA PHE A 260 7.14 9.18 -2.00
C PHE A 260 6.35 9.02 -3.30
N THR A 261 5.38 9.89 -3.57
CA THR A 261 4.61 9.86 -4.80
C THR A 261 5.06 10.99 -5.72
N HIS A 262 5.53 10.63 -6.91
CA HIS A 262 6.11 11.58 -7.85
C HIS A 262 5.41 11.50 -9.20
N TYR A 263 4.98 12.64 -9.72
CA TYR A 263 4.60 12.77 -11.12
C TYR A 263 5.86 12.76 -12.01
N VAL A 264 5.78 12.12 -13.18
CA VAL A 264 6.91 11.95 -14.10
C VAL A 264 6.46 12.28 -15.53
N HIS A 265 7.16 13.21 -16.20
CA HIS A 265 6.84 13.68 -17.56
C HIS A 265 7.11 12.67 -18.69
N LYS A 266 7.60 11.50 -18.39
CA LYS A 266 7.92 10.46 -19.39
C LYS A 266 7.44 9.12 -18.92
N ALA A 267 7.26 8.21 -19.87
CA ALA A 267 6.84 6.82 -19.59
C ALA A 267 7.68 6.19 -18.49
N ILE A 268 6.99 5.48 -17.62
CA ILE A 268 7.53 4.82 -16.42
C ILE A 268 7.45 3.31 -16.55
N ASP A 269 8.30 2.61 -15.80
CA ASP A 269 8.34 1.16 -15.75
C ASP A 269 8.48 0.64 -14.30
N LEU A 270 8.22 -0.65 -14.14
CA LEU A 270 8.17 -1.29 -12.83
C LEU A 270 9.53 -1.33 -12.11
N LYS A 271 10.64 -1.46 -12.84
CA LYS A 271 11.99 -1.55 -12.25
C LYS A 271 12.41 -0.28 -11.53
N GLN A 272 11.80 0.87 -11.86
CA GLN A 272 12.09 2.15 -11.22
C GLN A 272 11.63 2.22 -9.76
N VAL A 273 10.72 1.33 -9.33
CA VAL A 273 10.08 1.36 -8.00
C VAL A 273 10.27 0.10 -7.17
N VAL A 274 10.56 -1.04 -7.79
CA VAL A 274 10.78 -2.31 -7.05
C VAL A 274 11.87 -2.15 -6.00
N ASN A 275 11.62 -2.67 -4.79
CA ASN A 275 12.44 -2.51 -3.59
C ASN A 275 12.51 -1.06 -3.04
N THR A 276 11.59 -0.18 -3.42
CA THR A 276 11.52 1.19 -2.85
C THR A 276 10.12 1.50 -2.32
N ASN A 277 10.03 2.54 -1.47
CA ASN A 277 8.75 3.10 -1.05
C ASN A 277 8.20 4.14 -2.05
N LYS A 278 8.78 4.27 -3.25
CA LYS A 278 8.31 5.22 -4.26
C LYS A 278 7.06 4.74 -4.98
N ALA A 279 6.20 5.70 -5.30
CA ALA A 279 5.18 5.58 -6.33
C ALA A 279 5.52 6.56 -7.45
N LEU A 280 5.42 6.13 -8.70
CA LEU A 280 5.55 7.01 -9.86
C LEU A 280 4.21 7.02 -10.61
N VAL A 281 3.81 8.20 -11.06
CA VAL A 281 2.59 8.43 -11.83
C VAL A 281 2.93 9.23 -13.08
N HIS A 282 2.37 8.82 -14.22
CA HIS A 282 2.50 9.47 -15.51
C HIS A 282 1.15 9.55 -16.20
N ILE A 283 0.87 10.58 -16.95
CA ILE A 283 -0.36 10.76 -17.71
C ILE A 283 -0.06 11.11 -19.18
N ASP A 284 -0.73 10.40 -20.09
CA ASP A 284 -0.75 10.68 -21.51
C ASP A 284 -2.15 11.13 -21.94
N LYS A 285 -2.26 12.23 -22.71
CA LYS A 285 -3.53 12.78 -23.20
C LYS A 285 -3.74 12.45 -24.67
N PHE A 286 -4.94 11.97 -25.02
CA PHE A 286 -5.36 11.59 -26.38
C PHE A 286 -6.78 12.10 -26.67
N GLY A 287 -6.89 13.28 -27.25
CA GLY A 287 -8.21 13.90 -27.53
C GLY A 287 -9.05 14.04 -26.24
N ASN A 288 -10.19 13.36 -26.15
CA ASN A 288 -11.02 13.37 -24.94
C ASN A 288 -10.70 12.24 -23.96
N LYS A 289 -9.56 11.57 -24.08
CA LYS A 289 -9.14 10.51 -23.15
C LYS A 289 -7.77 10.80 -22.56
N ALA A 290 -7.57 10.32 -21.35
CA ALA A 290 -6.25 10.21 -20.76
C ALA A 290 -5.96 8.76 -20.37
N VAL A 291 -4.69 8.38 -20.47
CA VAL A 291 -4.16 7.13 -19.92
C VAL A 291 -3.22 7.50 -18.79
N ILE A 292 -3.57 7.09 -17.60
CA ILE A 292 -2.73 7.26 -16.42
C ILE A 292 -1.98 5.95 -16.20
N THR A 293 -0.66 6.04 -16.01
CA THR A 293 0.16 4.90 -15.59
C THR A 293 0.65 5.16 -14.18
N SER A 294 0.44 4.21 -13.28
CA SER A 294 0.97 4.26 -11.92
C SER A 294 1.73 2.97 -11.58
N VAL A 295 2.86 3.10 -10.88
CA VAL A 295 3.71 1.96 -10.50
C VAL A 295 4.18 2.07 -9.06
N ILE A 296 4.16 0.95 -8.34
CA ILE A 296 4.64 0.82 -6.96
C ILE A 296 5.29 -0.55 -6.75
N ASP A 297 6.06 -0.71 -5.67
CA ASP A 297 6.35 -2.03 -5.09
C ASP A 297 5.17 -2.47 -4.21
N ASN A 298 4.58 -3.64 -4.49
CA ASN A 298 3.39 -4.12 -3.79
C ASN A 298 3.62 -4.47 -2.32
N LEU A 299 4.85 -4.77 -1.90
CA LEU A 299 5.21 -5.05 -0.50
C LEU A 299 5.71 -3.82 0.25
N LEU A 300 6.18 -2.77 -0.45
CA LEU A 300 6.69 -1.54 0.16
C LEU A 300 5.63 -0.43 0.13
N LYS A 301 5.59 0.44 -0.89
CA LYS A 301 4.55 1.49 -0.96
C LYS A 301 3.14 0.89 -0.97
N GLY A 302 2.98 -0.33 -1.51
CA GLY A 302 1.73 -1.07 -1.48
C GLY A 302 1.38 -1.73 -0.13
N ALA A 303 2.31 -1.79 0.84
CA ALA A 303 2.10 -2.47 2.13
C ALA A 303 2.99 -1.89 3.24
N VAL A 304 4.08 -2.58 3.60
CA VAL A 304 4.83 -2.27 4.82
C VAL A 304 5.64 -0.97 4.75
N GLY A 305 6.11 -0.58 3.58
CA GLY A 305 6.81 0.70 3.44
C GLY A 305 5.87 1.87 3.73
N GLN A 306 4.62 1.81 3.24
CA GLN A 306 3.58 2.78 3.60
C GLN A 306 3.22 2.68 5.08
N ALA A 307 3.18 1.48 5.67
CA ALA A 307 2.92 1.30 7.10
C ALA A 307 4.01 1.93 7.98
N VAL A 308 5.30 1.82 7.60
CA VAL A 308 6.40 2.52 8.27
C VAL A 308 6.33 4.03 8.04
N GLN A 309 5.99 4.50 6.83
CA GLN A 309 5.73 5.93 6.57
C GLN A 309 4.62 6.46 7.49
N ASN A 310 3.52 5.72 7.63
CA ASN A 310 2.42 6.06 8.53
C ASN A 310 2.88 6.06 10.00
N MET A 311 3.66 5.07 10.44
CA MET A 311 4.26 5.06 11.78
C MET A 311 5.06 6.34 12.02
N ASN A 312 5.92 6.72 11.09
CA ASN A 312 6.73 7.94 11.22
C ASN A 312 5.84 9.18 11.41
N ILE A 313 4.79 9.31 10.60
CA ILE A 313 3.81 10.41 10.72
C ILE A 313 3.10 10.36 12.08
N MET A 314 2.62 9.20 12.52
CA MET A 314 1.95 9.03 13.81
C MET A 314 2.83 9.43 15.00
N PHE A 315 4.14 9.22 14.93
CA PHE A 315 5.08 9.55 16.00
C PHE A 315 5.79 10.90 15.80
N GLY A 316 5.41 11.69 14.79
CA GLY A 316 5.97 13.02 14.54
C GLY A 316 7.43 13.00 14.06
N ILE A 317 7.85 11.90 13.43
CA ILE A 317 9.17 11.75 12.78
C ILE A 317 9.03 12.13 11.31
N ASP A 318 10.15 12.53 10.66
CA ASP A 318 10.17 12.72 9.20
C ASP A 318 9.68 11.42 8.51
N GLU A 319 8.62 11.52 7.73
CA GLU A 319 7.96 10.38 7.10
C GLU A 319 8.88 9.54 6.20
N THR A 320 10.03 10.10 5.79
CA THR A 320 11.03 9.40 4.94
C THR A 320 12.05 8.59 5.74
N THR A 321 12.07 8.71 7.06
CA THR A 321 13.05 8.03 7.92
C THR A 321 12.99 6.52 7.75
N GLY A 322 14.13 5.87 7.53
CA GLY A 322 14.25 4.43 7.28
C GLY A 322 13.76 3.96 5.91
N LEU A 323 13.21 4.85 5.05
CA LEU A 323 12.56 4.49 3.79
C LEU A 323 13.25 5.01 2.51
N ARG A 324 14.43 5.63 2.62
CA ARG A 324 15.20 6.14 1.46
C ARG A 324 15.92 5.03 0.71
N LEU A 325 15.17 4.01 0.33
CA LEU A 325 15.65 2.87 -0.44
C LEU A 325 15.86 3.24 -1.91
N LYS A 326 16.70 2.47 -2.60
CA LYS A 326 16.97 2.66 -4.03
C LYS A 326 16.55 1.43 -4.82
N ALA A 327 15.94 1.66 -5.97
CA ALA A 327 15.58 0.60 -6.88
C ALA A 327 16.85 -0.07 -7.45
N SER A 328 16.74 -1.38 -7.71
CA SER A 328 17.68 -2.10 -8.54
C SER A 328 17.23 -1.96 -9.99
N ALA A 329 17.99 -1.26 -10.82
CA ALA A 329 17.60 -0.97 -12.20
C ALA A 329 17.72 -2.17 -13.15
N PHE A 330 18.36 -3.28 -12.73
CA PHE A 330 18.64 -4.45 -13.56
C PHE A 330 18.26 -5.75 -12.88
#